data_ba107c351363d712e264f62d6fed144b
#
_entry.id   ba107c351363d712e264f62d6fed144b
#
_cell.length_a   1.000
_cell.length_b   1.000
_cell.length_c   1.000
_cell.angle_alpha   90.00
_cell.angle_beta   90.00
_cell.angle_gamma   90.00
#
_symmetry.space_group_name_H-M   'P 1'
#
loop_
_entity.id
_entity.type
_entity.pdbx_description
1 polymer ?
#
loop_
_entity_poly.entity_id
_entity_poly.type
_entity_poly.pdbx_seq_one_letter_code
_entity_poly.pdbx_strand_id
1 'polypeptide(L)'
;MRLNLKTEKLNLQMADITGSKFEKVKAEDLVFDNVNLANTKIHNANMSGMILDDINMQNTKFSNINLSNTSIQNANFSNAQIEHVHFIDTSFTKCKLANTKIANCDLTDAELTDCELKGMRINGILVEDLLKNYSANQ
;
A
#
# COMPACT_ATOMS: atom_id res chain seq x y z
N MET A 1 0.87 -34.96 2.39
CA MET A 1 0.52 -33.98 3.42
C MET A 1 -0.60 -33.09 2.93
N ARG A 2 -1.58 -32.89 3.76
CA ARG A 2 -2.72 -32.05 3.42
C ARG A 2 -2.61 -30.72 4.17
N LEU A 3 -2.60 -29.60 3.43
CA LEU A 3 -2.58 -28.28 4.04
C LEU A 3 -4.01 -27.79 4.24
N ASN A 4 -4.34 -27.44 5.46
CA ASN A 4 -5.62 -26.85 5.79
C ASN A 4 -5.46 -25.34 5.95
N LEU A 5 -6.20 -24.59 5.13
CA LEU A 5 -6.24 -23.14 5.27
C LEU A 5 -7.27 -22.77 6.34
N LYS A 6 -6.83 -21.97 7.29
CA LYS A 6 -7.71 -21.43 8.31
C LYS A 6 -8.37 -20.18 7.75
N THR A 7 -9.69 -20.11 7.79
CA THR A 7 -10.44 -18.96 7.33
C THR A 7 -10.82 -18.11 8.54
N GLU A 8 -10.34 -16.86 8.54
CA GLU A 8 -10.66 -15.89 9.59
C GLU A 8 -10.99 -14.56 8.95
N LYS A 9 -11.94 -13.84 9.53
CA LYS A 9 -12.24 -12.47 9.16
C LYS A 9 -11.62 -11.56 10.20
N LEU A 10 -10.78 -10.62 9.73
CA LEU A 10 -10.15 -9.64 10.60
C LEU A 10 -10.81 -8.28 10.39
N ASN A 11 -11.23 -7.69 11.47
CA ASN A 11 -11.67 -6.30 11.51
C ASN A 11 -10.90 -5.62 12.65
N LEU A 12 -9.88 -4.84 12.28
CA LEU A 12 -9.02 -4.17 13.25
C LEU A 12 -9.38 -2.71 13.34
N GLN A 13 -9.71 -2.26 14.56
CA GLN A 13 -9.99 -0.86 14.86
C GLN A 13 -9.17 -0.42 16.06
N MET A 14 -8.56 0.76 15.96
CA MET A 14 -7.79 1.35 17.05
C MET A 14 -6.72 0.38 17.58
N ALA A 15 -6.06 -0.33 16.69
CA ALA A 15 -5.11 -1.37 17.06
C ALA A 15 -3.67 -0.94 16.75
N ASP A 16 -2.74 -1.38 17.59
CA ASP A 16 -1.32 -1.22 17.34
C ASP A 16 -0.70 -2.60 17.10
N ILE A 17 -0.36 -2.87 15.85
CA ILE A 17 0.30 -4.11 15.44
C ILE A 17 1.62 -3.82 14.74
N THR A 18 2.34 -2.81 15.25
CA THR A 18 3.65 -2.38 14.75
C THR A 18 4.61 -3.55 14.63
N GLY A 19 5.32 -3.61 13.51
CA GLY A 19 6.33 -4.66 13.30
C GLY A 19 5.77 -6.02 12.94
N SER A 20 4.49 -6.09 12.61
CA SER A 20 3.86 -7.35 12.20
C SER A 20 4.46 -7.89 10.91
N LYS A 21 4.26 -9.17 10.68
CA LYS A 21 4.70 -9.84 9.47
C LYS A 21 3.55 -10.65 8.89
N PHE A 22 3.27 -10.40 7.63
CA PHE A 22 2.27 -11.17 6.88
C PHE A 22 2.99 -11.90 5.75
N GLU A 23 2.92 -13.20 5.75
CA GLU A 23 3.61 -14.02 4.75
C GLU A 23 2.72 -15.16 4.31
N LYS A 24 2.59 -15.35 3.00
CA LYS A 24 1.78 -16.39 2.39
C LYS A 24 0.33 -16.36 2.90
N VAL A 25 -0.24 -15.17 2.94
CA VAL A 25 -1.57 -14.93 3.49
C VAL A 25 -2.55 -14.66 2.35
N LYS A 26 -3.73 -15.24 2.47
CA LYS A 26 -4.88 -14.84 1.66
C LYS A 26 -5.83 -14.07 2.57
N ALA A 27 -5.91 -12.77 2.36
CA ALA A 27 -6.60 -11.87 3.27
C ALA A 27 -7.40 -10.85 2.47
N GLU A 28 -8.41 -11.32 1.74
CA GLU A 28 -9.25 -10.50 0.89
C GLU A 28 -10.33 -9.78 1.68
N ASP A 29 -10.71 -8.58 1.23
CA ASP A 29 -11.82 -7.80 1.76
C ASP A 29 -11.70 -7.45 3.25
N LEU A 30 -10.47 -7.26 3.74
CA LEU A 30 -10.24 -6.84 5.11
C LEU A 30 -10.52 -5.35 5.30
N VAL A 31 -10.93 -4.99 6.51
CA VAL A 31 -11.13 -3.59 6.91
C VAL A 31 -10.19 -3.26 8.07
N PHE A 32 -9.32 -2.28 7.86
CA PHE A 32 -8.45 -1.75 8.91
C PHE A 32 -8.77 -0.27 9.07
N ASP A 33 -9.13 0.12 10.29
CA ASP A 33 -9.48 1.50 10.61
C ASP A 33 -8.74 1.95 11.87
N ASN A 34 -7.97 3.03 11.74
CA ASN A 34 -7.15 3.56 12.83
C ASN A 34 -6.20 2.50 13.40
N VAL A 35 -5.36 1.96 12.52
CA VAL A 35 -4.43 0.87 12.88
C VAL A 35 -3.00 1.32 12.63
N ASN A 36 -2.11 1.00 13.55
CA ASN A 36 -0.68 1.23 13.36
C ASN A 36 0.00 -0.04 12.86
N LEU A 37 0.48 0.03 11.62
CA LEU A 37 1.18 -1.06 10.93
C LEU A 37 2.62 -0.66 10.57
N ALA A 38 3.19 0.32 11.24
CA ALA A 38 4.54 0.76 10.95
C ALA A 38 5.54 -0.39 11.07
N ASN A 39 6.57 -0.38 10.22
CA ASN A 39 7.64 -1.38 10.20
C ASN A 39 7.14 -2.80 9.90
N THR A 40 5.98 -2.93 9.29
CA THR A 40 5.41 -4.23 8.93
C THR A 40 6.03 -4.73 7.63
N LYS A 41 6.18 -6.04 7.51
CA LYS A 41 6.61 -6.71 6.29
C LYS A 41 5.50 -7.59 5.77
N ILE A 42 5.16 -7.41 4.50
CA ILE A 42 4.13 -8.22 3.83
C ILE A 42 4.75 -8.83 2.58
N HIS A 43 4.67 -10.14 2.46
CA HIS A 43 5.33 -10.87 1.40
C HIS A 43 4.48 -12.06 0.95
N ASN A 44 4.32 -12.22 -0.36
CA ASN A 44 3.56 -13.32 -0.95
C ASN A 44 2.13 -13.41 -0.43
N ALA A 45 1.38 -12.32 -0.56
CA ALA A 45 0.02 -12.24 -0.01
C ALA A 45 -1.00 -11.85 -1.08
N ASN A 46 -2.20 -12.36 -0.97
CA ASN A 46 -3.35 -11.84 -1.70
C ASN A 46 -4.22 -11.08 -0.73
N MET A 47 -4.23 -9.76 -0.88
CA MET A 47 -4.92 -8.84 0.01
C MET A 47 -5.80 -7.87 -0.79
N SER A 48 -6.45 -8.38 -1.84
CA SER A 48 -7.31 -7.55 -2.68
C SER A 48 -8.59 -7.12 -1.97
N GLY A 49 -9.18 -6.04 -2.43
CA GLY A 49 -10.48 -5.57 -1.94
C GLY A 49 -10.46 -4.99 -0.54
N MET A 50 -9.31 -4.58 -0.03
CA MET A 50 -9.19 -4.04 1.33
C MET A 50 -9.74 -2.62 1.43
N ILE A 51 -10.15 -2.26 2.63
CA ILE A 51 -10.45 -0.88 3.01
C ILE A 51 -9.49 -0.49 4.12
N LEU A 52 -8.61 0.47 3.82
CA LEU A 52 -7.62 0.98 4.77
C LEU A 52 -7.92 2.46 5.03
N ASP A 53 -8.25 2.80 6.27
CA ASP A 53 -8.54 4.18 6.64
C ASP A 53 -7.82 4.54 7.93
N ASP A 54 -7.13 5.68 7.92
CA ASP A 54 -6.39 6.17 9.07
C ASP A 54 -5.33 5.16 9.53
N ILE A 55 -4.42 4.83 8.62
CA ILE A 55 -3.42 3.76 8.81
C ILE A 55 -2.03 4.35 8.81
N ASN A 56 -1.21 3.93 9.78
CA ASN A 56 0.21 4.23 9.74
C ASN A 56 0.95 3.03 9.15
N MET A 57 1.55 3.23 7.97
CA MET A 57 2.33 2.21 7.27
C MET A 57 3.73 2.70 6.96
N GLN A 58 4.31 3.52 7.84
CA GLN A 58 5.67 4.00 7.67
C GLN A 58 6.66 2.85 7.70
N ASN A 59 7.68 2.94 6.85
CA ASN A 59 8.78 1.98 6.83
C ASN A 59 8.34 0.53 6.55
N THR A 60 7.21 0.35 5.86
CA THR A 60 6.75 -0.98 5.47
C THR A 60 7.53 -1.50 4.27
N LYS A 61 7.59 -2.82 4.15
CA LYS A 61 8.17 -3.49 2.99
C LYS A 61 7.14 -4.45 2.41
N PHE A 62 6.78 -4.21 1.16
CA PHE A 62 5.81 -5.02 0.43
C PHE A 62 6.50 -5.71 -0.74
N SER A 63 6.26 -7.02 -0.89
CA SER A 63 6.83 -7.79 -1.99
C SER A 63 5.88 -8.90 -2.42
N ASN A 64 5.59 -8.98 -3.72
CA ASN A 64 4.71 -10.00 -4.28
C ASN A 64 3.31 -10.00 -3.66
N ILE A 65 2.61 -8.88 -3.75
CA ILE A 65 1.29 -8.73 -3.12
C ILE A 65 0.27 -8.31 -4.16
N ASN A 66 -0.94 -8.85 -4.03
CA ASN A 66 -2.09 -8.33 -4.76
C ASN A 66 -2.90 -7.42 -3.83
N LEU A 67 -2.90 -6.13 -4.15
CA LEU A 67 -3.70 -5.11 -3.45
C LEU A 67 -4.72 -4.47 -4.40
N SER A 68 -5.14 -5.18 -5.44
CA SER A 68 -6.09 -4.64 -6.40
C SER A 68 -7.44 -4.33 -5.77
N ASN A 69 -8.16 -3.37 -6.31
CA ASN A 69 -9.48 -2.96 -5.85
C ASN A 69 -9.51 -2.53 -4.38
N THR A 70 -8.42 -1.91 -3.92
CA THR A 70 -8.28 -1.48 -2.53
C THR A 70 -8.53 0.02 -2.44
N SER A 71 -9.21 0.43 -1.37
CA SER A 71 -9.42 1.84 -1.04
C SER A 71 -8.53 2.20 0.15
N ILE A 72 -7.64 3.17 -0.06
CA ILE A 72 -6.66 3.58 0.94
C ILE A 72 -6.84 5.07 1.19
N GLN A 73 -7.24 5.44 2.41
CA GLN A 73 -7.48 6.83 2.80
C GLN A 73 -6.72 7.20 4.06
N ASN A 74 -6.21 8.42 4.11
CA ASN A 74 -5.56 8.95 5.31
C ASN A 74 -4.44 8.03 5.82
N ALA A 75 -3.65 7.48 4.90
CA ALA A 75 -2.60 6.55 5.23
C ALA A 75 -1.22 7.21 5.11
N ASN A 76 -0.30 6.82 5.98
CA ASN A 76 1.07 7.28 5.93
C ASN A 76 1.97 6.14 5.48
N PHE A 77 2.47 6.24 4.24
CA PHE A 77 3.42 5.28 3.65
C PHE A 77 4.83 5.84 3.58
N SER A 78 5.16 6.84 4.36
CA SER A 78 6.48 7.47 4.28
C SER A 78 7.59 6.43 4.44
N ASN A 79 8.58 6.48 3.56
CA ASN A 79 9.74 5.58 3.55
C ASN A 79 9.36 4.11 3.29
N ALA A 80 8.20 3.82 2.75
CA ALA A 80 7.82 2.45 2.38
C ALA A 80 8.58 2.01 1.13
N GLN A 81 8.88 0.72 1.08
CA GLN A 81 9.50 0.07 -0.08
C GLN A 81 8.51 -0.95 -0.63
N ILE A 82 8.08 -0.74 -1.87
CA ILE A 82 6.99 -1.50 -2.47
C ILE A 82 7.47 -2.06 -3.80
N GLU A 83 7.55 -3.38 -3.92
CA GLU A 83 8.00 -4.06 -5.14
C GLU A 83 7.05 -5.20 -5.51
N HIS A 84 6.81 -5.35 -6.82
CA HIS A 84 6.02 -6.43 -7.37
C HIS A 84 4.63 -6.51 -6.74
N VAL A 85 3.95 -5.38 -6.65
CA VAL A 85 2.60 -5.28 -6.10
C VAL A 85 1.63 -4.90 -7.19
N HIS A 86 0.46 -5.54 -7.20
CA HIS A 86 -0.64 -5.17 -8.07
C HIS A 86 -1.54 -4.18 -7.35
N PHE A 87 -1.61 -2.96 -7.89
CA PHE A 87 -2.49 -1.89 -7.41
C PHE A 87 -3.58 -1.56 -8.43
N ILE A 88 -4.04 -2.55 -9.18
CA ILE A 88 -5.03 -2.35 -10.24
C ILE A 88 -6.33 -1.82 -9.61
N ASP A 89 -6.87 -0.74 -10.15
CA ASP A 89 -8.10 -0.10 -9.64
C ASP A 89 -8.03 0.27 -8.16
N THR A 90 -6.84 0.60 -7.66
CA THR A 90 -6.64 1.01 -6.27
C THR A 90 -6.64 2.53 -6.17
N SER A 91 -7.30 3.07 -5.16
CA SER A 91 -7.32 4.50 -4.92
C SER A 91 -6.57 4.86 -3.63
N PHE A 92 -5.73 5.89 -3.74
CA PHE A 92 -5.01 6.48 -2.61
C PHE A 92 -5.51 7.91 -2.44
N THR A 93 -6.17 8.19 -1.32
CA THR A 93 -6.73 9.52 -1.06
C THR A 93 -6.17 10.09 0.23
N LYS A 94 -5.65 11.31 0.18
CA LYS A 94 -5.09 12.01 1.35
C LYS A 94 -4.01 11.18 2.06
N CYS A 95 -3.14 10.56 1.27
CA CYS A 95 -2.05 9.74 1.78
C CYS A 95 -0.73 10.51 1.78
N LYS A 96 0.16 10.15 2.70
CA LYS A 96 1.54 10.61 2.68
C LYS A 96 2.40 9.54 2.03
N LEU A 97 3.02 9.90 0.93
CA LEU A 97 3.88 9.00 0.16
C LEU A 97 5.32 9.54 0.11
N ALA A 98 5.70 10.33 1.10
CA ALA A 98 7.02 10.94 1.14
C ALA A 98 8.11 9.86 1.15
N ASN A 99 9.06 9.98 0.23
CA ASN A 99 10.19 9.05 0.10
C ASN A 99 9.77 7.58 -0.10
N THR A 100 8.54 7.35 -0.53
CA THR A 100 8.07 6.00 -0.87
C THR A 100 8.70 5.56 -2.19
N LYS A 101 9.15 4.32 -2.25
CA LYS A 101 9.71 3.75 -3.48
C LYS A 101 8.80 2.66 -4.00
N ILE A 102 8.30 2.84 -5.21
CA ILE A 102 7.46 1.87 -5.89
C ILE A 102 8.20 1.39 -7.12
N ALA A 103 8.43 0.08 -7.24
CA ALA A 103 9.15 -0.49 -8.37
C ALA A 103 8.49 -1.77 -8.85
N ASN A 104 8.44 -1.92 -10.17
CA ASN A 104 7.94 -3.14 -10.82
C ASN A 104 6.52 -3.49 -10.38
N CYS A 105 5.68 -2.47 -10.20
CA CYS A 105 4.28 -2.63 -9.78
C CYS A 105 3.34 -2.39 -10.95
N ASP A 106 2.17 -3.01 -10.88
CA ASP A 106 1.09 -2.74 -11.83
C ASP A 106 0.18 -1.67 -11.23
N LEU A 107 0.20 -0.49 -11.83
CA LEU A 107 -0.58 0.66 -11.37
C LEU A 107 -1.75 0.97 -12.32
N THR A 108 -2.21 -0.02 -13.08
CA THR A 108 -3.31 0.16 -14.02
C THR A 108 -4.55 0.70 -13.31
N ASP A 109 -5.05 1.83 -13.79
CA ASP A 109 -6.23 2.50 -13.23
C ASP A 109 -6.12 2.82 -11.74
N ALA A 110 -4.91 2.91 -11.21
CA ALA A 110 -4.69 3.41 -9.86
C ALA A 110 -4.80 4.93 -9.85
N GLU A 111 -5.38 5.47 -8.78
CA GLU A 111 -5.55 6.92 -8.62
C GLU A 111 -4.93 7.41 -7.32
N LEU A 112 -4.23 8.54 -7.41
CA LEU A 112 -3.69 9.23 -6.25
C LEU A 112 -4.32 10.61 -6.20
N THR A 113 -5.08 10.90 -5.15
CA THR A 113 -5.79 12.17 -4.99
C THR A 113 -5.42 12.82 -3.67
N ASP A 114 -5.04 14.09 -3.73
CA ASP A 114 -4.68 14.88 -2.55
C ASP A 114 -3.58 14.23 -1.70
N CYS A 115 -2.62 13.61 -2.35
CA CYS A 115 -1.51 12.93 -1.67
C CYS A 115 -0.25 13.79 -1.61
N GLU A 116 0.54 13.61 -0.56
CA GLU A 116 1.85 14.21 -0.43
C GLU A 116 2.89 13.32 -1.11
N LEU A 117 3.54 13.84 -2.15
CA LEU A 117 4.40 13.04 -3.03
C LEU A 117 5.89 13.43 -2.95
N LYS A 118 6.29 14.19 -1.94
CA LYS A 118 7.66 14.67 -1.84
C LYS A 118 8.66 13.52 -1.72
N GLY A 119 9.57 13.43 -2.67
CA GLY A 119 10.60 12.39 -2.66
C GLY A 119 10.11 11.02 -3.09
N MET A 120 8.85 10.88 -3.49
CA MET A 120 8.33 9.61 -3.99
C MET A 120 8.97 9.25 -5.33
N ARG A 121 9.31 7.98 -5.50
CA ARG A 121 9.89 7.48 -6.75
C ARG A 121 9.10 6.30 -7.27
N ILE A 122 8.91 6.28 -8.59
CA ILE A 122 8.36 5.13 -9.32
C ILE A 122 9.43 4.67 -10.31
N ASN A 123 9.87 3.43 -10.17
CA ASN A 123 10.95 2.85 -10.97
C ASN A 123 12.20 3.76 -11.03
N GLY A 124 12.54 4.34 -9.87
CA GLY A 124 13.70 5.21 -9.73
C GLY A 124 13.49 6.66 -10.18
N ILE A 125 12.33 7.01 -10.71
CA ILE A 125 12.04 8.35 -11.22
C ILE A 125 11.27 9.13 -10.17
N LEU A 126 11.75 10.34 -9.86
CA LEU A 126 11.04 11.25 -8.95
C LEU A 126 9.70 11.67 -9.57
N VAL A 127 8.63 11.42 -8.86
CA VAL A 127 7.29 11.79 -9.30
C VAL A 127 7.17 13.31 -9.47
N GLU A 128 7.80 14.08 -8.58
CA GLU A 128 7.83 15.55 -8.68
C GLU A 128 8.38 16.02 -10.01
N ASP A 129 9.40 15.35 -10.53
CA ASP A 129 9.98 15.70 -11.84
C ASP A 129 9.01 15.38 -12.98
N LEU A 130 8.30 14.26 -12.88
CA LEU A 130 7.29 13.91 -13.90
C LEU A 130 6.18 14.95 -13.94
N LEU A 131 5.69 15.37 -12.79
CA LEU A 131 4.62 16.37 -12.70
C LEU A 131 5.09 17.72 -13.19
N LYS A 132 6.34 18.10 -12.90
CA LYS A 132 6.93 19.34 -13.36
C LYS A 132 7.05 19.36 -14.88
N ASN A 133 7.52 18.26 -15.47
CA ASN A 133 7.66 18.15 -16.92
C ASN A 133 6.28 18.19 -17.61
N TYR A 134 5.29 17.54 -17.03
CA TYR A 134 3.92 17.60 -17.54
C TYR A 134 3.40 19.04 -17.57
N SER A 135 3.58 19.79 -16.48
CA SER A 135 3.16 21.19 -16.42
C SER A 135 3.92 22.08 -17.40
N ALA A 136 5.22 21.82 -17.62
CA ALA A 136 6.02 22.61 -18.55
C ALA A 136 5.63 22.42 -20.02
N ASN A 137 4.98 21.30 -20.36
CA ASN A 137 4.56 20.96 -21.71
C ASN A 137 3.08 21.27 -21.98
N GLN A 138 2.43 21.96 -21.10
CA GLN A 138 1.02 22.34 -21.22
C GLN A 138 0.84 23.64 -22.01
#